data_3c5353373f6c200265a5b8d8be7915ff
#
_entry.id   3c5353373f6c200265a5b8d8be7915ff
#
_cell.length_a   1.000
_cell.length_b   1.000
_cell.length_c   1.000
_cell.angle_alpha   90.00
_cell.angle_beta   90.00
_cell.angle_gamma   90.00
#
_symmetry.space_group_name_H-M   'P 1'
#
loop_
_entity.id
_entity.type
_entity.pdbx_description
1 polymer ?
#
loop_
_entity_poly.entity_id
_entity_poly.type
_entity_poly.pdbx_seq_one_letter_code
_entity_poly.pdbx_strand_id
1 'polypeptide(L)'
;MENTNSKKKMSSAKQKKKRVRKAFRIAGEILVGIQILATLVFIGFTWRLGMIPAKYVVGFAALLFVFAALLFTMQVVTRGKAIVSKIVSILMSAVLIFGSVYMYQTHDAIEDISGDTLGKQVHSVLVVVRKDDDAEKVWDTKDYVYGVQSIEDDSEMAEAMKKVNADAGKEVLTKEFDTLNDQVAGLLSETVDAIVYDESFSGIIEEVNENYNSKVKVIAQYSIESKSDSMTQGVSPDVNVKDEPFSMFISGIDVYGPISSKSRSDVNIIATVNPETKQILLTNTPRDFYVTIPEVSGEKKDKLTHAGIYGVDKSMAALEELYDIEIPFYTRVNFTSLITMVDLMGGVDVESEFEFTTSSAGGEIMDVKKGINHFNGAQALSFARERYNVPGGDNQRGKDQMAVIQAMFKKMITPEMLVKAPKMISEVSNSVETNMSMEQIQRLIQSQIDNGGEWTIKSVAAEGTGDQAFCYSAPGTALYVTIPDETSVANIKVLMDKVENGEMLPSDTPNETGEAVE
;
A
#
# COMPACT_ATOMS: atom_id res chain seq x y z
N MET A 1 -69.79 -16.56 -51.69
CA MET A 1 -69.29 -16.61 -50.23
C MET A 1 -67.73 -16.65 -50.11
N GLU A 2 -66.97 -17.08 -51.13
CA GLU A 2 -65.50 -17.17 -51.11
C GLU A 2 -64.77 -15.81 -51.05
N ASN A 3 -65.33 -14.79 -51.74
CA ASN A 3 -64.66 -13.49 -51.85
C ASN A 3 -64.70 -12.62 -50.59
N THR A 4 -65.60 -12.87 -49.63
CA THR A 4 -65.74 -12.22 -48.36
C THR A 4 -64.80 -12.80 -47.32
N ASN A 5 -64.49 -14.09 -47.35
CA ASN A 5 -63.56 -14.76 -46.46
C ASN A 5 -62.10 -14.41 -46.77
N SER A 6 -61.74 -14.19 -48.03
CA SER A 6 -60.42 -13.76 -48.47
C SER A 6 -60.12 -12.32 -48.07
N LYS A 7 -61.08 -11.39 -48.17
CA LYS A 7 -60.92 -10.00 -47.69
C LYS A 7 -60.81 -9.91 -46.18
N LYS A 8 -61.53 -10.72 -45.38
CA LYS A 8 -61.46 -10.77 -43.94
C LYS A 8 -60.12 -11.35 -43.44
N LYS A 9 -59.57 -12.42 -44.09
CA LYS A 9 -58.24 -12.95 -43.82
C LYS A 9 -57.11 -11.96 -44.14
N MET A 10 -57.20 -11.24 -45.27
CA MET A 10 -56.25 -10.17 -45.65
C MET A 10 -56.28 -8.99 -44.65
N SER A 11 -57.46 -8.57 -44.14
CA SER A 11 -57.61 -7.55 -43.13
C SER A 11 -56.98 -7.96 -41.79
N SER A 12 -57.20 -9.22 -41.34
CA SER A 12 -56.62 -9.79 -40.15
C SER A 12 -55.08 -9.88 -40.22
N ALA A 13 -54.51 -10.34 -41.35
CA ALA A 13 -53.07 -10.39 -41.56
C ALA A 13 -52.41 -9.00 -41.59
N LYS A 14 -53.07 -7.99 -42.18
CA LYS A 14 -52.61 -6.59 -42.15
C LYS A 14 -52.64 -6.00 -40.73
N GLN A 15 -53.65 -6.31 -39.93
CA GLN A 15 -53.74 -5.89 -38.55
C GLN A 15 -52.65 -6.55 -37.69
N LYS A 16 -52.40 -7.84 -37.86
CA LYS A 16 -51.33 -8.58 -37.18
C LYS A 16 -49.95 -7.98 -37.52
N LYS A 17 -49.65 -7.70 -38.78
CA LYS A 17 -48.41 -7.00 -39.21
C LYS A 17 -48.29 -5.62 -38.59
N LYS A 18 -49.39 -4.84 -38.48
CA LYS A 18 -49.36 -3.53 -37.86
C LYS A 18 -49.10 -3.57 -36.36
N ARG A 19 -49.67 -4.57 -35.63
CA ARG A 19 -49.42 -4.82 -34.20
C ARG A 19 -47.96 -5.22 -33.94
N VAL A 20 -47.42 -6.16 -34.73
CA VAL A 20 -46.01 -6.59 -34.63
C VAL A 20 -45.04 -5.41 -34.85
N ARG A 21 -45.31 -4.59 -35.89
CA ARG A 21 -44.49 -3.38 -36.15
C ARG A 21 -44.55 -2.37 -35.01
N LYS A 22 -45.75 -2.18 -34.40
CA LYS A 22 -45.89 -1.29 -33.23
C LYS A 22 -45.13 -1.83 -32.01
N ALA A 23 -45.21 -3.13 -31.75
CA ALA A 23 -44.47 -3.79 -30.66
C ALA A 23 -42.95 -3.68 -30.86
N PHE A 24 -42.44 -3.91 -32.07
CA PHE A 24 -41.02 -3.76 -32.42
C PHE A 24 -40.50 -2.32 -32.29
N ARG A 25 -41.33 -1.32 -32.57
CA ARG A 25 -41.01 0.09 -32.37
C ARG A 25 -40.94 0.42 -30.88
N ILE A 26 -41.94 0.06 -30.10
CA ILE A 26 -42.00 0.28 -28.64
C ILE A 26 -40.80 -0.42 -27.96
N ALA A 27 -40.46 -1.66 -28.38
CA ALA A 27 -39.28 -2.34 -27.85
C ALA A 27 -37.98 -1.58 -28.14
N GLY A 28 -37.84 -0.96 -29.33
CA GLY A 28 -36.69 -0.12 -29.65
C GLY A 28 -36.62 1.18 -28.83
N GLU A 29 -37.76 1.83 -28.60
CA GLU A 29 -37.86 3.02 -27.78
C GLU A 29 -37.51 2.71 -26.30
N ILE A 30 -37.96 1.57 -25.77
CA ILE A 30 -37.62 1.09 -24.42
C ILE A 30 -36.11 0.80 -24.31
N LEU A 31 -35.50 0.14 -25.28
CA LEU A 31 -34.07 -0.17 -25.26
C LEU A 31 -33.20 1.09 -25.27
N VAL A 32 -33.56 2.11 -26.04
CA VAL A 32 -32.87 3.40 -25.99
C VAL A 32 -33.10 4.10 -24.65
N GLY A 33 -34.31 3.99 -24.06
CA GLY A 33 -34.60 4.50 -22.73
C GLY A 33 -33.73 3.85 -21.65
N ILE A 34 -33.55 2.53 -21.72
CA ILE A 34 -32.64 1.78 -20.83
C ILE A 34 -31.19 2.25 -21.02
N GLN A 35 -30.76 2.47 -22.27
CA GLN A 35 -29.41 2.98 -22.54
C GLN A 35 -29.21 4.39 -21.95
N ILE A 36 -30.18 5.29 -22.08
CA ILE A 36 -30.10 6.63 -21.47
C ILE A 36 -30.00 6.52 -19.95
N LEU A 37 -30.80 5.66 -19.32
CA LEU A 37 -30.72 5.44 -17.87
C LEU A 37 -29.34 4.89 -17.45
N ALA A 38 -28.84 3.87 -18.18
CA ALA A 38 -27.50 3.34 -17.94
C ALA A 38 -26.42 4.41 -18.13
N THR A 39 -26.56 5.31 -19.12
CA THR A 39 -25.66 6.44 -19.32
C THR A 39 -25.69 7.39 -18.12
N LEU A 40 -26.87 7.76 -17.60
CA LEU A 40 -27.00 8.63 -16.44
C LEU A 40 -26.35 8.01 -15.19
N VAL A 41 -26.59 6.73 -14.96
CA VAL A 41 -25.99 5.99 -13.83
C VAL A 41 -24.47 5.96 -13.95
N PHE A 42 -23.95 5.63 -15.13
CA PHE A 42 -22.52 5.58 -15.40
C PHE A 42 -21.84 6.94 -15.18
N ILE A 43 -22.44 8.02 -15.70
CA ILE A 43 -21.93 9.39 -15.52
C ILE A 43 -21.96 9.76 -14.03
N GLY A 44 -23.05 9.42 -13.31
CA GLY A 44 -23.17 9.67 -11.88
C GLY A 44 -22.07 9.01 -11.05
N PHE A 45 -21.77 7.74 -11.31
CA PHE A 45 -20.67 7.04 -10.62
C PHE A 45 -19.29 7.56 -11.04
N THR A 46 -19.10 7.88 -12.34
CA THR A 46 -17.85 8.50 -12.81
C THR A 46 -17.60 9.86 -12.15
N TRP A 47 -18.67 10.65 -12.00
CA TRP A 47 -18.60 11.95 -11.30
C TRP A 47 -18.29 11.78 -9.82
N ARG A 48 -18.97 10.81 -9.16
CA ARG A 48 -18.74 10.50 -7.74
C ARG A 48 -17.31 9.98 -7.47
N LEU A 49 -16.77 9.18 -8.39
CA LEU A 49 -15.40 8.67 -8.27
C LEU A 49 -14.35 9.80 -8.34
N GLY A 50 -14.65 10.93 -9.03
CA GLY A 50 -13.84 12.13 -9.00
C GLY A 50 -12.44 12.06 -9.62
N MET A 51 -12.02 10.93 -10.20
CA MET A 51 -10.66 10.77 -10.76
C MET A 51 -10.47 11.42 -12.13
N ILE A 52 -11.57 11.61 -12.87
CA ILE A 52 -11.53 12.18 -14.23
C ILE A 52 -11.94 13.66 -14.17
N PRO A 53 -11.13 14.59 -14.72
CA PRO A 53 -11.49 15.99 -14.74
C PRO A 53 -12.86 16.25 -15.39
N ALA A 54 -13.64 17.15 -14.77
CA ALA A 54 -15.04 17.43 -15.16
C ALA A 54 -15.22 17.73 -16.66
N LYS A 55 -14.27 18.42 -17.28
CA LYS A 55 -14.30 18.73 -18.73
C LYS A 55 -14.40 17.49 -19.61
N TYR A 56 -13.68 16.41 -19.27
CA TYR A 56 -13.73 15.15 -20.02
C TYR A 56 -15.00 14.37 -19.72
N VAL A 57 -15.48 14.36 -18.47
CA VAL A 57 -16.75 13.71 -18.10
C VAL A 57 -17.91 14.36 -18.83
N VAL A 58 -17.97 15.70 -18.87
CA VAL A 58 -19.02 16.45 -19.58
C VAL A 58 -18.94 16.21 -21.09
N GLY A 59 -17.73 16.26 -21.67
CA GLY A 59 -17.54 15.99 -23.10
C GLY A 59 -17.96 14.56 -23.49
N PHE A 60 -17.60 13.57 -22.69
CA PHE A 60 -17.98 12.18 -22.91
C PHE A 60 -19.49 11.95 -22.72
N ALA A 61 -20.09 12.57 -21.70
CA ALA A 61 -21.52 12.57 -21.48
C ALA A 61 -22.28 13.12 -22.68
N ALA A 62 -21.85 14.28 -23.21
CA ALA A 62 -22.43 14.88 -24.39
C ALA A 62 -22.36 13.93 -25.61
N LEU A 63 -21.22 13.27 -25.83
CA LEU A 63 -21.04 12.27 -26.88
C LEU A 63 -22.03 11.11 -26.74
N LEU A 64 -22.18 10.56 -25.54
CA LEU A 64 -23.10 9.45 -25.26
C LEU A 64 -24.56 9.86 -25.48
N PHE A 65 -24.96 11.08 -25.09
CA PHE A 65 -26.31 11.58 -25.33
C PHE A 65 -26.57 11.82 -26.83
N VAL A 66 -25.63 12.41 -27.57
CA VAL A 66 -25.72 12.55 -29.02
C VAL A 66 -25.87 11.18 -29.69
N PHE A 67 -25.10 10.21 -29.25
CA PHE A 67 -25.19 8.83 -29.78
C PHE A 67 -26.55 8.19 -29.48
N ALA A 68 -27.06 8.34 -28.26
CA ALA A 68 -28.40 7.88 -27.88
C ALA A 68 -29.50 8.56 -28.73
N ALA A 69 -29.38 9.86 -28.98
CA ALA A 69 -30.30 10.61 -29.84
C ALA A 69 -30.30 10.14 -31.29
N LEU A 70 -29.12 9.80 -31.83
CA LEU A 70 -29.00 9.20 -33.18
C LEU A 70 -29.69 7.83 -33.25
N LEU A 71 -29.48 6.97 -32.24
CA LEU A 71 -30.15 5.66 -32.18
C LEU A 71 -31.66 5.80 -32.04
N PHE A 72 -32.14 6.76 -31.24
CA PHE A 72 -33.55 7.08 -31.09
C PHE A 72 -34.16 7.59 -32.42
N THR A 73 -33.50 8.53 -33.07
CA THR A 73 -33.92 9.07 -34.38
C THR A 73 -34.03 7.95 -35.43
N MET A 74 -33.04 7.03 -35.45
CA MET A 74 -33.03 5.87 -36.32
C MET A 74 -34.25 4.95 -36.06
N GLN A 75 -34.66 4.75 -34.79
CA GLN A 75 -35.86 3.98 -34.45
C GLN A 75 -37.15 4.68 -34.95
N VAL A 76 -37.22 6.00 -34.82
CA VAL A 76 -38.40 6.78 -35.27
C VAL A 76 -38.52 6.79 -36.79
N VAL A 77 -37.44 7.15 -37.48
CA VAL A 77 -37.41 7.24 -38.96
C VAL A 77 -37.69 5.90 -39.63
N THR A 78 -37.10 4.82 -39.14
CA THR A 78 -37.32 3.46 -39.70
C THR A 78 -38.64 2.81 -39.24
N ARG A 79 -39.43 3.55 -38.43
CA ARG A 79 -40.66 3.03 -37.80
C ARG A 79 -40.43 1.69 -37.06
N GLY A 80 -39.31 1.57 -36.39
CA GLY A 80 -38.92 0.41 -35.58
C GLY A 80 -38.29 -0.76 -36.34
N LYS A 81 -37.95 -0.62 -37.62
CA LYS A 81 -37.30 -1.66 -38.39
C LYS A 81 -35.79 -1.76 -38.18
N ALA A 82 -35.17 -0.78 -37.54
CA ALA A 82 -33.73 -0.76 -37.29
C ALA A 82 -33.32 -1.79 -36.23
N ILE A 83 -33.00 -3.00 -36.67
CA ILE A 83 -32.51 -4.08 -35.79
C ILE A 83 -31.12 -3.70 -35.24
N VAL A 84 -30.25 -3.13 -36.06
CA VAL A 84 -28.90 -2.71 -35.68
C VAL A 84 -28.95 -1.74 -34.51
N SER A 85 -29.82 -0.74 -34.54
CA SER A 85 -29.96 0.22 -33.42
C SER A 85 -30.36 -0.46 -32.10
N LYS A 86 -31.19 -1.53 -32.15
CA LYS A 86 -31.56 -2.29 -30.95
C LYS A 86 -30.37 -3.08 -30.39
N ILE A 87 -29.63 -3.76 -31.26
CA ILE A 87 -28.44 -4.52 -30.88
C ILE A 87 -27.40 -3.59 -30.25
N VAL A 88 -27.15 -2.45 -30.92
CA VAL A 88 -26.18 -1.46 -30.41
C VAL A 88 -26.63 -0.88 -29.06
N SER A 89 -27.93 -0.55 -28.87
CA SER A 89 -28.43 -0.08 -27.58
C SER A 89 -28.27 -1.12 -26.47
N ILE A 90 -28.49 -2.41 -26.75
CA ILE A 90 -28.30 -3.49 -25.77
C ILE A 90 -26.81 -3.60 -25.39
N LEU A 91 -25.93 -3.67 -26.38
CA LEU A 91 -24.48 -3.78 -26.15
C LEU A 91 -23.94 -2.57 -25.38
N MET A 92 -24.34 -1.36 -25.77
CA MET A 92 -23.94 -0.13 -25.07
C MET A 92 -24.47 -0.09 -23.64
N SER A 93 -25.73 -0.48 -23.40
CA SER A 93 -26.29 -0.58 -22.05
C SER A 93 -25.51 -1.57 -21.18
N ALA A 94 -25.15 -2.73 -21.73
CA ALA A 94 -24.35 -3.73 -21.02
C ALA A 94 -22.97 -3.19 -20.63
N VAL A 95 -22.28 -2.52 -21.56
CA VAL A 95 -20.98 -1.89 -21.30
C VAL A 95 -21.09 -0.79 -20.22
N LEU A 96 -22.11 0.07 -20.31
CA LEU A 96 -22.32 1.15 -19.34
C LEU A 96 -22.67 0.62 -17.94
N ILE A 97 -23.50 -0.43 -17.86
CA ILE A 97 -23.85 -1.07 -16.57
C ILE A 97 -22.60 -1.73 -15.97
N PHE A 98 -21.83 -2.48 -16.77
CA PHE A 98 -20.58 -3.09 -16.30
C PHE A 98 -19.59 -2.02 -15.82
N GLY A 99 -19.43 -0.93 -16.59
CA GLY A 99 -18.59 0.20 -16.18
C GLY A 99 -19.09 0.86 -14.89
N SER A 100 -20.42 0.98 -14.69
CA SER A 100 -21.00 1.53 -13.47
C SER A 100 -20.69 0.68 -12.24
N VAL A 101 -20.78 -0.65 -12.34
CA VAL A 101 -20.43 -1.58 -11.27
C VAL A 101 -18.95 -1.47 -10.94
N TYR A 102 -18.10 -1.39 -11.96
CA TYR A 102 -16.65 -1.21 -11.79
C TYR A 102 -16.32 0.09 -11.06
N MET A 103 -16.95 1.23 -11.46
CA MET A 103 -16.74 2.53 -10.79
C MET A 103 -17.22 2.52 -9.33
N TYR A 104 -18.33 1.83 -9.04
CA TYR A 104 -18.84 1.67 -7.68
C TYR A 104 -17.86 0.88 -6.80
N GLN A 105 -17.39 -0.29 -7.27
CA GLN A 105 -16.42 -1.11 -6.54
C GLN A 105 -15.11 -0.37 -6.27
N THR A 106 -14.66 0.44 -7.23
CA THR A 106 -13.44 1.26 -7.03
C THR A 106 -13.64 2.33 -5.96
N HIS A 107 -14.82 2.96 -5.92
CA HIS A 107 -15.13 3.96 -4.89
C HIS A 107 -15.06 3.33 -3.48
N ASP A 108 -15.74 2.19 -3.29
CA ASP A 108 -15.73 1.47 -2.01
C ASP A 108 -14.30 1.08 -1.59
N ALA A 109 -13.49 0.56 -2.52
CA ALA A 109 -12.11 0.16 -2.23
C ALA A 109 -11.21 1.33 -1.81
N ILE A 110 -11.41 2.53 -2.37
CA ILE A 110 -10.63 3.71 -1.97
C ILE A 110 -11.10 4.21 -0.59
N GLU A 111 -12.39 4.15 -0.32
CA GLU A 111 -12.95 4.48 0.99
C GLU A 111 -12.38 3.56 2.08
N ASP A 112 -12.18 2.27 1.78
CA ASP A 112 -11.54 1.29 2.65
C ASP A 112 -10.05 1.61 2.93
N ILE A 113 -9.28 2.11 1.94
CA ILE A 113 -7.86 2.47 2.12
C ILE A 113 -7.69 3.74 2.97
N SER A 114 -8.56 4.73 2.77
CA SER A 114 -8.46 6.07 3.34
C SER A 114 -9.43 6.35 4.50
N GLY A 115 -10.28 5.37 4.84
CA GLY A 115 -11.39 5.52 5.78
C GLY A 115 -11.24 4.73 7.09
N ASP A 116 -12.21 3.85 7.36
CA ASP A 116 -12.42 3.17 8.65
C ASP A 116 -11.28 2.24 9.14
N THR A 117 -10.34 1.86 8.28
CA THR A 117 -9.14 1.08 8.67
C THR A 117 -8.05 1.95 9.29
N LEU A 118 -8.09 3.26 9.07
CA LEU A 118 -7.21 4.21 9.73
C LEU A 118 -7.56 4.27 11.23
N GLY A 119 -6.59 3.91 12.07
CA GLY A 119 -6.76 3.92 13.53
C GLY A 119 -7.09 2.57 14.16
N LYS A 120 -7.17 1.47 13.41
CA LYS A 120 -7.16 0.12 13.96
C LYS A 120 -5.79 -0.51 13.79
N GLN A 121 -5.15 -0.83 14.89
CA GLN A 121 -3.93 -1.62 14.91
C GLN A 121 -4.25 -3.04 15.34
N VAL A 122 -3.63 -4.01 14.71
CA VAL A 122 -3.70 -5.41 15.11
C VAL A 122 -2.36 -5.81 15.70
N HIS A 123 -2.38 -6.13 16.98
CA HIS A 123 -1.25 -6.71 17.69
C HIS A 123 -1.32 -8.22 17.57
N SER A 124 -0.24 -8.84 17.19
CA SER A 124 -0.09 -10.29 17.17
C SER A 124 0.71 -10.71 18.39
N VAL A 125 0.04 -11.23 19.41
CA VAL A 125 0.69 -11.64 20.66
C VAL A 125 0.93 -13.14 20.64
N LEU A 126 2.20 -13.53 20.82
CA LEU A 126 2.66 -14.91 20.79
C LEU A 126 2.76 -15.49 22.20
N VAL A 127 2.38 -16.75 22.35
CA VAL A 127 2.72 -17.59 23.50
C VAL A 127 3.78 -18.57 23.07
N VAL A 128 4.93 -18.53 23.71
CA VAL A 128 6.13 -19.26 23.31
C VAL A 128 6.65 -20.08 24.47
N VAL A 129 7.02 -21.33 24.16
CA VAL A 129 7.66 -22.26 25.08
C VAL A 129 9.00 -22.75 24.49
N ARG A 130 9.83 -23.42 25.29
CA ARG A 130 11.05 -24.06 24.76
C ARG A 130 10.72 -25.11 23.71
N LYS A 131 11.65 -25.36 22.80
CA LYS A 131 11.45 -26.28 21.66
C LYS A 131 11.21 -27.73 22.10
N ASP A 132 11.81 -28.12 23.18
CA ASP A 132 11.75 -29.46 23.79
C ASP A 132 10.61 -29.63 24.80
N ASP A 133 9.80 -28.60 25.03
CA ASP A 133 8.61 -28.61 25.88
C ASP A 133 7.52 -29.50 25.26
N ASP A 134 6.78 -30.28 26.09
CA ASP A 134 5.73 -31.20 25.64
C ASP A 134 4.41 -30.48 25.29
N ALA A 135 4.22 -29.21 25.72
CA ALA A 135 3.01 -28.44 25.47
C ALA A 135 2.82 -28.11 23.98
N GLU A 136 1.64 -28.37 23.44
CA GLU A 136 1.28 -28.06 22.04
C GLU A 136 0.23 -26.94 21.96
N LYS A 137 -0.42 -26.60 23.07
CA LYS A 137 -1.47 -25.56 23.17
C LYS A 137 -1.52 -25.00 24.59
N VAL A 138 -2.13 -23.84 24.74
CA VAL A 138 -2.23 -23.11 26.02
C VAL A 138 -2.91 -23.95 27.14
N TRP A 139 -3.87 -24.80 26.81
CA TRP A 139 -4.46 -25.70 27.80
C TRP A 139 -3.47 -26.62 28.50
N ASP A 140 -2.40 -27.01 27.82
CA ASP A 140 -1.36 -27.90 28.36
C ASP A 140 -0.47 -27.18 29.38
N THR A 141 -0.45 -25.83 29.35
CA THR A 141 0.43 -24.97 30.15
C THR A 141 -0.27 -24.30 31.34
N LYS A 142 -1.44 -24.79 31.74
CA LYS A 142 -2.27 -24.21 32.82
C LYS A 142 -1.55 -24.05 34.18
N ASP A 143 -0.54 -24.87 34.44
CA ASP A 143 0.23 -24.86 35.68
C ASP A 143 1.61 -24.22 35.52
N TYR A 144 1.90 -23.61 34.34
CA TYR A 144 3.16 -22.95 34.02
C TYR A 144 3.23 -21.54 34.64
N VAL A 145 4.46 -21.08 34.82
CA VAL A 145 4.76 -19.70 35.12
C VAL A 145 5.05 -18.96 33.82
N TYR A 146 4.27 -17.95 33.52
CA TYR A 146 4.40 -17.15 32.32
C TYR A 146 5.25 -15.91 32.58
N GLY A 147 6.35 -15.75 31.84
CA GLY A 147 7.11 -14.51 31.81
C GLY A 147 6.37 -13.49 30.96
N VAL A 148 6.19 -12.29 31.49
CA VAL A 148 5.52 -11.15 30.82
C VAL A 148 6.31 -9.86 31.09
N GLN A 149 6.14 -8.86 30.23
CA GLN A 149 6.46 -7.46 30.59
C GLN A 149 5.29 -6.87 31.37
N SER A 150 5.44 -5.64 31.91
CA SER A 150 4.40 -5.02 32.74
C SER A 150 3.03 -5.08 32.05
N ILE A 151 2.04 -5.70 32.74
CA ILE A 151 0.68 -5.84 32.22
C ILE A 151 -0.16 -4.60 32.57
N GLU A 152 0.20 -3.88 33.62
CA GLU A 152 -0.59 -2.73 34.11
C GLU A 152 -0.53 -1.54 33.17
N ASP A 153 0.58 -1.37 32.46
CA ASP A 153 0.81 -0.25 31.54
C ASP A 153 0.51 -0.60 30.07
N ASP A 154 0.14 -1.86 29.76
CA ASP A 154 -0.09 -2.36 28.39
C ASP A 154 -1.47 -3.01 28.28
N SER A 155 -2.44 -2.25 27.74
CA SER A 155 -3.83 -2.71 27.56
C SER A 155 -3.95 -3.90 26.62
N GLU A 156 -3.10 -3.97 25.61
CA GLU A 156 -3.06 -5.04 24.61
C GLU A 156 -2.53 -6.34 25.21
N MET A 157 -1.48 -6.26 25.99
CA MET A 157 -0.95 -7.40 26.74
C MET A 157 -1.94 -7.90 27.77
N ALA A 158 -2.63 -6.98 28.47
CA ALA A 158 -3.68 -7.34 29.43
C ALA A 158 -4.85 -8.09 28.75
N GLU A 159 -5.24 -7.68 27.53
CA GLU A 159 -6.26 -8.39 26.77
C GLU A 159 -5.78 -9.74 26.25
N ALA A 160 -4.54 -9.83 25.79
CA ALA A 160 -3.92 -11.09 25.39
C ALA A 160 -3.88 -12.09 26.55
N MET A 161 -3.49 -11.65 27.74
CA MET A 161 -3.46 -12.47 28.95
C MET A 161 -4.86 -12.95 29.38
N LYS A 162 -5.92 -12.17 29.14
CA LYS A 162 -7.32 -12.66 29.34
C LYS A 162 -7.63 -13.83 28.40
N LYS A 163 -7.19 -13.78 27.13
CA LYS A 163 -7.38 -14.88 26.18
C LYS A 163 -6.54 -16.10 26.58
N VAL A 164 -5.30 -15.89 27.01
CA VAL A 164 -4.44 -16.97 27.57
C VAL A 164 -5.12 -17.65 28.75
N ASN A 165 -5.65 -16.90 29.73
CA ASN A 165 -6.35 -17.42 30.89
C ASN A 165 -7.62 -18.20 30.50
N ALA A 166 -8.37 -17.72 29.49
CA ALA A 166 -9.54 -18.42 28.98
C ALA A 166 -9.17 -19.77 28.35
N ASP A 167 -8.12 -19.81 27.55
CA ASP A 167 -7.66 -21.03 26.89
C ASP A 167 -6.97 -22.02 27.86
N ALA A 168 -6.31 -21.52 28.90
CA ALA A 168 -5.78 -22.33 30.00
C ALA A 168 -6.88 -22.88 30.93
N GLY A 169 -8.09 -22.27 30.89
CA GLY A 169 -9.20 -22.62 31.76
C GLY A 169 -9.06 -22.14 33.20
N LYS A 170 -8.08 -21.33 33.50
CA LYS A 170 -7.84 -20.68 34.81
C LYS A 170 -6.87 -19.50 34.62
N GLU A 171 -6.78 -18.67 35.64
CA GLU A 171 -5.72 -17.67 35.73
C GLU A 171 -4.35 -18.35 35.89
N VAL A 172 -3.41 -18.04 34.98
CA VAL A 172 -2.07 -18.57 35.01
C VAL A 172 -1.16 -17.74 35.91
N LEU A 173 -0.08 -18.35 36.42
CA LEU A 173 0.91 -17.64 37.21
C LEU A 173 1.80 -16.79 36.28
N THR A 174 2.00 -15.52 36.63
CA THR A 174 2.84 -14.61 35.88
C THR A 174 4.06 -14.18 36.66
N LYS A 175 5.18 -13.95 35.97
CA LYS A 175 6.38 -13.30 36.48
C LYS A 175 6.75 -12.16 35.54
N GLU A 176 6.80 -10.96 36.11
CA GLU A 176 7.17 -9.77 35.36
C GLU A 176 8.69 -9.65 35.18
N PHE A 177 9.08 -9.08 34.05
CA PHE A 177 10.45 -8.77 33.67
C PHE A 177 10.53 -7.33 33.18
N ASP A 178 11.61 -6.63 33.56
CA ASP A 178 11.83 -5.23 33.21
C ASP A 178 12.16 -5.07 31.71
N THR A 179 12.76 -6.09 31.10
CA THR A 179 13.14 -6.06 29.68
C THR A 179 12.72 -7.34 28.97
N LEU A 180 12.50 -7.22 27.66
CA LEU A 180 12.22 -8.36 26.78
C LEU A 180 13.38 -9.38 26.78
N ASN A 181 14.63 -8.90 26.87
CA ASN A 181 15.80 -9.77 26.91
C ASN A 181 15.86 -10.60 28.20
N ASP A 182 15.52 -10.01 29.36
CA ASP A 182 15.44 -10.74 30.62
C ASP A 182 14.31 -11.76 30.61
N GLN A 183 13.18 -11.43 29.97
CA GLN A 183 12.05 -12.33 29.78
C GLN A 183 12.46 -13.56 28.95
N VAL A 184 13.13 -13.35 27.80
CA VAL A 184 13.65 -14.42 26.94
C VAL A 184 14.72 -15.25 27.67
N ALA A 185 15.64 -14.59 28.37
CA ALA A 185 16.64 -15.28 29.18
C ALA A 185 15.99 -16.12 30.30
N GLY A 186 14.90 -15.63 30.88
CA GLY A 186 14.06 -16.36 31.85
C GLY A 186 13.48 -17.66 31.30
N LEU A 187 12.99 -17.65 30.05
CA LEU A 187 12.51 -18.86 29.36
C LEU A 187 13.65 -19.86 29.08
N LEU A 188 14.74 -19.35 28.50
CA LEU A 188 15.87 -20.20 28.10
C LEU A 188 16.63 -20.79 29.31
N SER A 189 16.59 -20.14 30.48
CA SER A 189 17.17 -20.61 31.75
C SER A 189 16.19 -21.36 32.64
N GLU A 190 14.97 -21.66 32.16
CA GLU A 190 13.94 -22.38 32.93
C GLU A 190 13.46 -21.64 34.20
N THR A 191 13.65 -20.32 34.26
CA THR A 191 13.12 -19.49 35.34
C THR A 191 11.60 -19.26 35.20
N VAL A 192 11.10 -19.32 33.96
CA VAL A 192 9.68 -19.38 33.58
C VAL A 192 9.51 -20.48 32.51
N ASP A 193 8.29 -20.99 32.41
CA ASP A 193 7.98 -22.12 31.53
C ASP A 193 7.49 -21.66 30.13
N ALA A 194 6.83 -20.51 30.09
CA ALA A 194 6.36 -19.86 28.87
C ALA A 194 6.62 -18.36 28.91
N ILE A 195 6.64 -17.70 27.77
CA ILE A 195 6.67 -16.23 27.66
C ILE A 195 5.58 -15.73 26.71
N VAL A 196 5.12 -14.50 26.95
CA VAL A 196 4.12 -13.82 26.12
C VAL A 196 4.68 -12.48 25.69
N TYR A 197 4.71 -12.23 24.38
CA TYR A 197 5.21 -10.98 23.83
C TYR A 197 4.55 -10.65 22.46
N ASP A 198 4.57 -9.38 22.07
CA ASP A 198 4.10 -8.95 20.75
C ASP A 198 5.08 -9.41 19.66
N GLU A 199 4.57 -10.06 18.62
CA GLU A 199 5.32 -10.64 17.50
C GLU A 199 6.24 -9.62 16.81
N SER A 200 5.87 -8.33 16.82
CA SER A 200 6.67 -7.24 16.23
C SER A 200 8.08 -7.15 16.80
N PHE A 201 8.29 -7.63 18.03
CA PHE A 201 9.58 -7.67 18.70
C PHE A 201 10.42 -8.92 18.35
N SER A 202 9.87 -9.92 17.63
CA SER A 202 10.57 -11.16 17.31
C SER A 202 11.94 -10.93 16.66
N GLY A 203 12.02 -9.96 15.74
CA GLY A 203 13.27 -9.62 15.08
C GLY A 203 14.34 -9.05 16.01
N ILE A 204 13.97 -8.30 17.05
CA ILE A 204 14.91 -7.82 18.07
C ILE A 204 15.40 -8.99 18.92
N ILE A 205 14.50 -9.90 19.30
CA ILE A 205 14.84 -11.10 20.05
C ILE A 205 15.86 -11.95 19.27
N GLU A 206 15.66 -12.13 17.97
CA GLU A 206 16.56 -12.88 17.10
C GLU A 206 17.93 -12.23 16.95
N GLU A 207 17.98 -10.91 16.86
CA GLU A 207 19.25 -10.16 16.80
C GLU A 207 20.07 -10.31 18.08
N VAL A 208 19.39 -10.33 19.24
CA VAL A 208 20.05 -10.44 20.55
C VAL A 208 20.38 -11.88 20.93
N ASN A 209 19.53 -12.83 20.52
CA ASN A 209 19.63 -14.24 20.92
C ASN A 209 19.87 -15.13 19.70
N GLU A 210 21.11 -15.42 19.43
CA GLU A 210 21.51 -16.27 18.30
C GLU A 210 20.75 -17.61 18.30
N ASN A 211 20.19 -17.96 17.14
CA ASN A 211 19.40 -19.19 16.93
C ASN A 211 18.14 -19.30 17.83
N TYR A 212 17.54 -18.17 18.25
CA TYR A 212 16.35 -18.17 19.10
C TYR A 212 15.24 -19.07 18.57
N ASN A 213 14.85 -18.94 17.29
CA ASN A 213 13.79 -19.72 16.65
C ASN A 213 14.03 -21.24 16.64
N SER A 214 15.29 -21.67 16.75
CA SER A 214 15.62 -23.11 16.88
C SER A 214 15.42 -23.64 18.30
N LYS A 215 15.39 -22.76 19.30
CA LYS A 215 15.32 -23.10 20.74
C LYS A 215 13.90 -23.02 21.29
N VAL A 216 12.97 -22.46 20.54
CA VAL A 216 11.59 -22.23 20.99
C VAL A 216 10.55 -22.70 20.00
N LYS A 217 9.30 -22.79 20.43
CA LYS A 217 8.12 -22.98 19.58
C LYS A 217 6.96 -22.11 20.05
N VAL A 218 6.19 -21.61 19.10
CA VAL A 218 4.93 -20.88 19.34
C VAL A 218 3.81 -21.91 19.54
N ILE A 219 3.06 -21.81 20.63
CA ILE A 219 1.93 -22.70 20.94
C ILE A 219 0.57 -21.99 20.82
N ALA A 220 0.56 -20.66 20.78
CA ALA A 220 -0.63 -19.86 20.48
C ALA A 220 -0.23 -18.50 19.92
N GLN A 221 -1.15 -17.91 19.13
CA GLN A 221 -1.05 -16.57 18.58
C GLN A 221 -2.43 -15.90 18.72
N TYR A 222 -2.46 -14.72 19.33
CA TYR A 222 -3.68 -13.96 19.57
C TYR A 222 -3.64 -12.64 18.83
N SER A 223 -4.64 -12.40 18.00
CA SER A 223 -4.85 -11.08 17.40
C SER A 223 -5.64 -10.21 18.36
N ILE A 224 -5.06 -9.08 18.75
CA ILE A 224 -5.66 -8.06 19.63
C ILE A 224 -5.85 -6.81 18.80
N GLU A 225 -7.10 -6.35 18.67
CA GLU A 225 -7.40 -5.08 18.01
C GLU A 225 -7.30 -3.95 19.04
N SER A 226 -6.50 -2.94 18.75
CA SER A 226 -6.47 -1.69 19.51
C SER A 226 -6.83 -0.51 18.62
N LYS A 227 -7.28 0.57 19.25
CA LYS A 227 -7.35 1.86 18.57
C LYS A 227 -5.96 2.46 18.61
N SER A 228 -5.47 2.89 17.47
CA SER A 228 -4.24 3.65 17.44
C SER A 228 -4.44 4.98 18.17
N ASP A 229 -3.62 5.25 19.17
CA ASP A 229 -3.55 6.56 19.82
C ASP A 229 -2.76 7.58 18.97
N SER A 230 -2.30 7.18 17.79
CA SER A 230 -1.53 8.03 16.88
C SER A 230 -2.38 9.18 16.35
N MET A 231 -1.94 10.40 16.61
CA MET A 231 -2.62 11.63 16.14
C MET A 231 -2.63 11.76 14.61
N THR A 232 -1.78 11.02 13.90
CA THR A 232 -1.69 11.07 12.43
C THR A 232 -2.51 10.00 11.73
N GLN A 233 -2.90 8.92 12.42
CA GLN A 233 -3.76 7.89 11.87
C GLN A 233 -5.23 8.35 11.88
N GLY A 234 -5.83 8.41 10.69
CA GLY A 234 -7.23 8.80 10.52
C GLY A 234 -7.49 10.29 10.30
N VAL A 235 -6.46 11.15 10.38
CA VAL A 235 -6.58 12.57 10.04
C VAL A 235 -5.77 12.83 8.76
N SER A 236 -6.47 13.17 7.69
CA SER A 236 -5.80 13.61 6.46
C SER A 236 -5.32 15.05 6.64
N PRO A 237 -4.02 15.34 6.43
CA PRO A 237 -3.50 16.69 6.49
C PRO A 237 -4.17 17.62 5.46
N ASP A 238 -4.40 18.88 5.82
CA ASP A 238 -4.97 19.89 4.92
C ASP A 238 -3.86 20.49 4.02
N VAL A 239 -3.42 19.68 3.06
CA VAL A 239 -2.40 20.04 2.06
C VAL A 239 -3.04 19.99 0.68
N ASN A 240 -2.88 21.05 -0.10
CA ASN A 240 -3.34 21.09 -1.49
C ASN A 240 -2.33 20.38 -2.40
N VAL A 241 -2.36 19.07 -2.42
CA VAL A 241 -1.44 18.21 -3.18
C VAL A 241 -1.37 18.47 -4.69
N LYS A 242 -2.28 19.29 -5.24
CA LYS A 242 -2.28 19.67 -6.65
C LYS A 242 -1.28 20.79 -6.95
N ASP A 243 -1.15 21.74 -6.04
CA ASP A 243 -0.47 23.02 -6.26
C ASP A 243 0.64 23.29 -5.23
N GLU A 244 0.62 22.61 -4.08
CA GLU A 244 1.61 22.77 -3.01
C GLU A 244 2.58 21.59 -2.95
N PRO A 245 3.87 21.84 -2.70
CA PRO A 245 4.84 20.77 -2.45
C PRO A 245 4.51 20.04 -1.14
N PHE A 246 4.89 18.79 -1.06
CA PHE A 246 4.71 17.97 0.14
C PHE A 246 5.73 16.84 0.21
N SER A 247 5.97 16.36 1.42
CA SER A 247 6.75 15.15 1.66
C SER A 247 5.85 14.00 2.10
N MET A 248 6.18 12.79 1.65
CA MET A 248 5.49 11.55 2.00
C MET A 248 6.48 10.49 2.45
N PHE A 249 6.26 9.90 3.61
CA PHE A 249 7.01 8.75 4.07
C PHE A 249 6.48 7.45 3.44
N ILE A 250 7.34 6.70 2.78
CA ILE A 250 7.05 5.38 2.23
C ILE A 250 7.73 4.35 3.13
N SER A 251 6.91 3.64 3.92
CA SER A 251 7.35 2.59 4.83
C SER A 251 7.11 1.22 4.21
N GLY A 252 8.18 0.46 4.03
CA GLY A 252 8.09 -0.95 3.63
C GLY A 252 8.25 -1.89 4.82
N ILE A 253 7.26 -2.75 5.05
CA ILE A 253 7.28 -3.73 6.13
C ILE A 253 7.47 -5.15 5.60
N ASP A 254 8.27 -5.95 6.32
CA ASP A 254 8.65 -7.32 5.93
C ASP A 254 7.57 -8.33 6.35
N VAL A 255 6.35 -8.18 5.80
CA VAL A 255 5.22 -9.09 6.05
C VAL A 255 4.42 -9.37 4.79
N TYR A 256 3.73 -10.52 4.77
CA TYR A 256 2.71 -10.86 3.78
C TYR A 256 1.31 -10.71 4.38
N GLY A 257 0.32 -10.44 3.54
CA GLY A 257 -1.09 -10.38 3.94
C GLY A 257 -1.56 -8.97 4.34
N PRO A 258 -2.44 -8.82 5.33
CA PRO A 258 -2.98 -7.51 5.72
C PRO A 258 -1.92 -6.59 6.30
N ILE A 259 -2.05 -5.29 6.00
CA ILE A 259 -1.08 -4.25 6.40
C ILE A 259 -1.25 -3.78 7.85
N SER A 260 -2.34 -4.14 8.52
CA SER A 260 -2.69 -3.66 9.86
C SER A 260 -1.78 -4.14 10.99
N SER A 261 -0.90 -5.11 10.74
CA SER A 261 0.03 -5.62 11.74
C SER A 261 1.14 -4.62 12.04
N LYS A 262 1.49 -4.44 13.31
CA LYS A 262 2.72 -3.75 13.72
C LYS A 262 3.93 -4.53 13.22
N SER A 263 4.92 -3.83 12.69
CA SER A 263 6.16 -4.42 12.22
C SER A 263 7.26 -3.38 12.12
N ARG A 264 8.49 -3.84 12.04
CA ARG A 264 9.64 -2.99 11.70
C ARG A 264 9.44 -2.35 10.33
N SER A 265 9.93 -1.12 10.16
CA SER A 265 10.02 -0.45 8.87
C SER A 265 11.39 -0.74 8.25
N ASP A 266 11.44 -1.70 7.34
CA ASP A 266 12.70 -2.13 6.69
C ASP A 266 13.05 -1.28 5.46
N VAL A 267 12.07 -0.55 4.93
CA VAL A 267 12.26 0.45 3.86
C VAL A 267 11.79 1.80 4.40
N ASN A 268 12.68 2.78 4.41
CA ASN A 268 12.40 4.12 4.91
C ASN A 268 12.77 5.13 3.82
N ILE A 269 11.81 5.45 2.96
CA ILE A 269 11.98 6.39 1.85
C ILE A 269 11.09 7.60 2.06
N ILE A 270 11.65 8.80 1.91
CA ILE A 270 10.88 10.04 1.85
C ILE A 270 10.77 10.45 0.39
N ALA A 271 9.56 10.64 -0.10
CA ALA A 271 9.29 11.24 -1.40
C ALA A 271 8.92 12.71 -1.20
N THR A 272 9.85 13.64 -1.51
CA THR A 272 9.57 15.08 -1.54
C THR A 272 9.09 15.44 -2.95
N VAL A 273 7.85 15.91 -3.05
CA VAL A 273 7.11 16.08 -4.30
C VAL A 273 6.76 17.54 -4.51
N ASN A 274 7.06 18.09 -5.68
CA ASN A 274 6.56 19.40 -6.10
C ASN A 274 5.74 19.22 -7.38
N PRO A 275 4.40 19.32 -7.30
CA PRO A 275 3.52 19.12 -8.45
C PRO A 275 3.58 20.24 -9.47
N GLU A 276 3.98 21.45 -9.10
CA GLU A 276 4.11 22.60 -10.00
C GLU A 276 5.34 22.45 -10.90
N THR A 277 6.51 22.12 -10.31
CA THR A 277 7.76 21.93 -11.05
C THR A 277 7.93 20.51 -11.59
N LYS A 278 7.04 19.58 -11.21
CA LYS A 278 7.06 18.14 -11.56
C LYS A 278 8.37 17.47 -11.20
N GLN A 279 8.81 17.70 -9.97
CA GLN A 279 9.98 17.08 -9.40
C GLN A 279 9.60 16.15 -8.25
N ILE A 280 10.27 15.02 -8.18
CA ILE A 280 10.22 14.08 -7.06
C ILE A 280 11.67 13.77 -6.67
N LEU A 281 12.00 14.03 -5.41
CA LEU A 281 13.23 13.55 -4.79
C LEU A 281 12.88 12.36 -3.89
N LEU A 282 13.44 11.19 -4.19
CA LEU A 282 13.35 10.01 -3.33
C LEU A 282 14.59 9.96 -2.44
N THR A 283 14.39 9.98 -1.14
CA THR A 283 15.47 9.91 -0.15
C THR A 283 15.36 8.61 0.62
N ASN A 284 16.35 7.72 0.46
CA ASN A 284 16.45 6.50 1.25
C ASN A 284 17.24 6.76 2.53
N THR A 285 16.65 6.37 3.67
CA THR A 285 17.33 6.41 4.98
C THR A 285 17.59 4.97 5.42
N PRO A 286 18.85 4.57 5.67
CA PRO A 286 19.20 3.22 6.11
C PRO A 286 18.41 2.81 7.34
N ARG A 287 17.85 1.60 7.33
CA ARG A 287 17.01 1.08 8.41
C ARG A 287 17.72 1.00 9.77
N ASP A 288 19.04 0.82 9.74
CA ASP A 288 19.87 0.69 10.94
C ASP A 288 20.42 2.05 11.45
N PHE A 289 19.94 3.19 10.90
CA PHE A 289 20.33 4.52 11.41
C PHE A 289 20.01 4.64 12.89
N TYR A 290 21.01 5.09 13.65
CA TYR A 290 20.95 5.26 15.11
C TYR A 290 20.40 6.63 15.46
N VAL A 291 19.10 6.71 15.67
CA VAL A 291 18.32 7.95 15.82
C VAL A 291 17.53 7.95 17.12
N THR A 292 17.10 9.11 17.56
CA THR A 292 16.07 9.28 18.59
C THR A 292 14.71 8.87 18.01
N ILE A 293 13.86 8.25 18.84
CA ILE A 293 12.46 8.01 18.49
C ILE A 293 11.62 8.91 19.40
N PRO A 294 11.16 10.07 18.91
CA PRO A 294 10.41 11.04 19.71
C PRO A 294 9.23 10.38 20.45
N GLU A 295 8.98 10.82 21.67
CA GLU A 295 7.93 10.33 22.57
C GLU A 295 8.06 8.84 23.00
N VAL A 296 9.06 8.11 22.50
CA VAL A 296 9.30 6.70 22.83
C VAL A 296 10.62 6.53 23.57
N SER A 297 11.73 6.90 22.96
CA SER A 297 13.06 6.56 23.48
C SER A 297 13.64 7.62 24.45
N GLY A 298 12.97 8.75 24.62
CA GLY A 298 13.49 9.90 25.37
C GLY A 298 14.81 10.39 24.75
N GLU A 299 15.85 10.52 25.57
CA GLU A 299 17.19 10.90 25.09
C GLU A 299 18.01 9.72 24.52
N LYS A 300 17.52 8.50 24.65
CA LYS A 300 18.18 7.31 24.11
C LYS A 300 17.92 7.20 22.62
N LYS A 301 18.86 6.52 21.95
CA LYS A 301 18.71 6.23 20.51
C LYS A 301 18.36 4.78 20.28
N ASP A 302 17.81 4.50 19.10
CA ASP A 302 17.47 3.18 18.62
C ASP A 302 17.72 3.11 17.10
N LYS A 303 17.58 1.93 16.52
CA LYS A 303 17.55 1.79 15.06
C LYS A 303 16.26 2.39 14.51
N LEU A 304 16.33 3.10 13.39
CA LEU A 304 15.17 3.65 12.70
C LEU A 304 14.11 2.57 12.38
N THR A 305 14.53 1.36 12.00
CA THR A 305 13.62 0.25 11.72
C THR A 305 12.74 -0.11 12.92
N HIS A 306 13.25 0.04 14.15
CA HIS A 306 12.51 -0.26 15.37
C HIS A 306 11.40 0.78 15.67
N ALA A 307 11.51 2.00 15.14
CA ALA A 307 10.46 3.00 15.29
C ALA A 307 9.10 2.49 14.75
N GLY A 308 9.12 1.68 13.67
CA GLY A 308 7.92 1.08 13.08
C GLY A 308 7.14 0.13 14.02
N ILE A 309 7.81 -0.45 15.03
CA ILE A 309 7.17 -1.28 16.06
C ILE A 309 6.24 -0.45 16.95
N TYR A 310 6.59 0.81 17.17
CA TYR A 310 5.81 1.74 17.99
C TYR A 310 4.73 2.49 17.18
N GLY A 311 4.82 2.47 15.86
CA GLY A 311 3.85 3.08 14.94
C GLY A 311 4.50 3.78 13.77
N VAL A 312 3.75 3.97 12.68
CA VAL A 312 4.23 4.70 11.50
C VAL A 312 4.53 6.16 11.82
N ASP A 313 3.75 6.78 12.70
CA ASP A 313 3.94 8.13 13.21
C ASP A 313 5.27 8.29 13.94
N LYS A 314 5.73 7.27 14.67
CA LYS A 314 7.03 7.30 15.36
C LYS A 314 8.19 7.20 14.37
N SER A 315 8.02 6.45 13.28
CA SER A 315 9.00 6.44 12.18
C SER A 315 9.03 7.80 11.47
N MET A 316 7.87 8.44 11.22
CA MET A 316 7.79 9.77 10.65
C MET A 316 8.47 10.79 11.56
N ALA A 317 8.12 10.84 12.85
CA ALA A 317 8.71 11.77 13.81
C ALA A 317 10.24 11.63 13.90
N ALA A 318 10.77 10.40 13.86
CA ALA A 318 12.22 10.18 13.84
C ALA A 318 12.89 10.73 12.58
N LEU A 319 12.23 10.64 11.42
CA LEU A 319 12.72 11.18 10.14
C LEU A 319 12.56 12.70 10.08
N GLU A 320 11.47 13.27 10.62
CA GLU A 320 11.25 14.70 10.75
C GLU A 320 12.32 15.35 11.60
N GLU A 321 12.66 14.73 12.76
CA GLU A 321 13.77 15.20 13.61
C GLU A 321 15.13 15.08 12.92
N LEU A 322 15.37 13.96 12.18
CA LEU A 322 16.64 13.72 11.51
C LEU A 322 16.92 14.76 10.41
N TYR A 323 15.91 15.09 9.60
CA TYR A 323 16.06 15.98 8.45
C TYR A 323 15.56 17.41 8.71
N ASP A 324 14.96 17.69 9.86
CA ASP A 324 14.31 18.98 10.19
C ASP A 324 13.34 19.42 9.08
N ILE A 325 12.35 18.56 8.77
CA ILE A 325 11.30 18.75 7.76
C ILE A 325 9.96 18.34 8.34
N GLU A 326 8.86 18.71 7.65
CA GLU A 326 7.53 18.18 7.92
C GLU A 326 7.20 17.04 6.95
N ILE A 327 6.66 15.93 7.44
CA ILE A 327 6.22 14.80 6.63
C ILE A 327 4.72 14.58 6.87
N PRO A 328 3.84 15.32 6.18
CA PRO A 328 2.40 15.25 6.42
C PRO A 328 1.76 13.92 6.02
N PHE A 329 2.35 13.22 5.04
CA PHE A 329 1.77 12.00 4.50
C PHE A 329 2.64 10.78 4.74
N TYR A 330 1.97 9.62 4.83
CA TYR A 330 2.64 8.33 4.76
C TYR A 330 1.91 7.36 3.83
N THR A 331 2.66 6.37 3.37
CA THR A 331 2.15 5.17 2.72
C THR A 331 2.93 3.97 3.24
N ARG A 332 2.24 3.01 3.86
CA ARG A 332 2.82 1.72 4.24
C ARG A 332 2.51 0.69 3.17
N VAL A 333 3.52 -0.09 2.82
CA VAL A 333 3.43 -1.17 1.85
C VAL A 333 4.08 -2.43 2.41
N ASN A 334 3.62 -3.59 1.95
CA ASN A 334 4.23 -4.87 2.30
C ASN A 334 4.55 -5.69 1.03
N PHE A 335 5.05 -6.90 1.18
CA PHE A 335 5.41 -7.74 0.04
C PHE A 335 4.23 -8.03 -0.88
N THR A 336 3.04 -8.27 -0.31
CA THR A 336 1.83 -8.54 -1.11
C THR A 336 1.46 -7.34 -1.98
N SER A 337 1.50 -6.12 -1.43
CA SER A 337 1.20 -4.91 -2.19
C SER A 337 2.22 -4.63 -3.28
N LEU A 338 3.53 -4.81 -3.00
CA LEU A 338 4.58 -4.62 -4.00
C LEU A 338 4.38 -5.57 -5.19
N ILE A 339 4.24 -6.88 -4.93
CA ILE A 339 4.01 -7.88 -5.97
C ILE A 339 2.77 -7.52 -6.79
N THR A 340 1.65 -7.25 -6.11
CA THR A 340 0.36 -6.95 -6.77
C THR A 340 0.46 -5.68 -7.63
N MET A 341 1.05 -4.61 -7.11
CA MET A 341 1.20 -3.35 -7.87
C MET A 341 2.06 -3.55 -9.12
N VAL A 342 3.22 -4.19 -9.00
CA VAL A 342 4.11 -4.44 -10.13
C VAL A 342 3.42 -5.32 -11.20
N ASP A 343 2.72 -6.37 -10.80
CA ASP A 343 2.01 -7.26 -11.73
C ASP A 343 0.85 -6.54 -12.43
N LEU A 344 0.10 -5.69 -11.74
CA LEU A 344 -0.96 -4.86 -12.35
C LEU A 344 -0.42 -3.83 -13.34
N MET A 345 0.79 -3.34 -13.11
CA MET A 345 1.51 -2.49 -14.07
C MET A 345 2.00 -3.27 -15.30
N GLY A 346 1.97 -4.62 -15.26
CA GLY A 346 2.54 -5.48 -16.31
C GLY A 346 4.07 -5.54 -16.24
N GLY A 347 4.63 -5.53 -15.04
CA GLY A 347 6.06 -5.48 -14.75
C GLY A 347 6.63 -4.06 -14.71
N VAL A 348 7.85 -3.92 -14.26
CA VAL A 348 8.62 -2.65 -14.21
C VAL A 348 10.01 -2.82 -14.81
N ASP A 349 10.52 -1.75 -15.40
CA ASP A 349 11.88 -1.71 -15.96
C ASP A 349 12.81 -1.07 -14.93
N VAL A 350 13.60 -1.92 -14.27
CA VAL A 350 14.50 -1.52 -13.16
C VAL A 350 15.93 -1.52 -13.64
N GLU A 351 16.67 -0.48 -13.34
CA GLU A 351 18.10 -0.41 -13.60
C GLU A 351 18.88 -1.05 -12.45
N SER A 352 19.78 -1.99 -12.77
CA SER A 352 20.69 -2.61 -11.81
C SER A 352 22.12 -2.12 -12.05
N GLU A 353 22.80 -1.73 -10.98
CA GLU A 353 24.19 -1.31 -11.00
C GLU A 353 25.15 -2.49 -11.27
N PHE A 354 24.75 -3.68 -10.84
CA PHE A 354 25.59 -4.89 -10.90
C PHE A 354 24.91 -6.04 -11.64
N GLU A 355 25.72 -6.98 -12.10
CA GLU A 355 25.28 -8.31 -12.55
C GLU A 355 25.45 -9.29 -11.41
N PHE A 356 24.38 -10.04 -11.07
CA PHE A 356 24.38 -11.04 -10.00
C PHE A 356 23.21 -12.03 -10.16
N THR A 357 23.26 -13.14 -9.40
CA THR A 357 22.12 -14.05 -9.26
C THR A 357 21.53 -13.88 -7.87
N THR A 358 20.21 -13.67 -7.76
CA THR A 358 19.52 -13.52 -6.47
C THR A 358 19.60 -14.79 -5.64
N SER A 359 19.59 -14.63 -4.31
CA SER A 359 19.55 -15.75 -3.36
C SER A 359 18.10 -16.21 -3.09
N SER A 360 17.95 -17.44 -2.61
CA SER A 360 16.64 -17.96 -2.17
C SER A 360 16.07 -17.20 -0.95
N ALA A 361 16.89 -16.45 -0.22
CA ALA A 361 16.47 -15.64 0.91
C ALA A 361 15.60 -14.44 0.47
N GLY A 362 15.81 -13.93 -0.75
CA GLY A 362 14.99 -12.86 -1.36
C GLY A 362 13.67 -13.34 -1.93
N GLY A 363 13.58 -14.60 -2.32
CA GLY A 363 12.41 -15.18 -2.98
C GLY A 363 12.80 -16.02 -4.20
N GLU A 364 12.49 -15.55 -5.41
CA GLU A 364 12.83 -16.23 -6.66
C GLU A 364 14.33 -16.09 -6.98
N ILE A 365 14.96 -17.22 -7.33
CA ILE A 365 16.35 -17.22 -7.82
C ILE A 365 16.35 -16.87 -9.28
N MET A 366 17.00 -15.76 -9.65
CA MET A 366 17.08 -15.28 -11.03
C MET A 366 18.39 -14.56 -11.31
N ASP A 367 18.77 -14.51 -12.59
CA ASP A 367 19.92 -13.75 -13.04
C ASP A 367 19.52 -12.30 -13.32
N VAL A 368 20.18 -11.37 -12.65
CA VAL A 368 20.06 -9.92 -12.84
C VAL A 368 21.24 -9.46 -13.68
N LYS A 369 20.98 -8.67 -14.73
CA LYS A 369 22.01 -8.08 -15.58
C LYS A 369 22.31 -6.65 -15.14
N LYS A 370 23.54 -6.19 -15.30
CA LYS A 370 23.86 -4.77 -15.20
C LYS A 370 23.08 -3.98 -16.27
N GLY A 371 22.44 -2.87 -15.86
CA GLY A 371 21.54 -2.06 -16.69
C GLY A 371 20.08 -2.44 -16.53
N ILE A 372 19.25 -2.19 -17.54
CA ILE A 372 17.80 -2.34 -17.45
C ILE A 372 17.37 -3.81 -17.45
N ASN A 373 16.56 -4.19 -16.47
CA ASN A 373 15.91 -5.48 -16.34
C ASN A 373 14.39 -5.30 -16.25
N HIS A 374 13.63 -6.12 -16.95
CA HIS A 374 12.16 -6.13 -16.84
C HIS A 374 11.74 -7.17 -15.81
N PHE A 375 11.16 -6.74 -14.68
CA PHE A 375 10.74 -7.60 -13.58
C PHE A 375 9.23 -7.65 -13.44
N ASN A 376 8.68 -8.84 -13.20
CA ASN A 376 7.35 -9.02 -12.61
C ASN A 376 7.39 -8.77 -11.09
N GLY A 377 6.24 -8.87 -10.39
CA GLY A 377 6.16 -8.56 -8.97
C GLY A 377 7.07 -9.42 -8.08
N ALA A 378 7.13 -10.73 -8.32
CA ALA A 378 7.98 -11.65 -7.56
C ALA A 378 9.48 -11.36 -7.80
N GLN A 379 9.85 -11.05 -9.04
CA GLN A 379 11.21 -10.72 -9.42
C GLN A 379 11.65 -9.36 -8.85
N ALA A 380 10.77 -8.35 -8.90
CA ALA A 380 11.04 -7.06 -8.29
C ALA A 380 11.24 -7.18 -6.76
N LEU A 381 10.43 -8.01 -6.09
CA LEU A 381 10.62 -8.30 -4.67
C LEU A 381 11.95 -9.01 -4.40
N SER A 382 12.31 -10.02 -5.19
CA SER A 382 13.56 -10.76 -5.02
C SER A 382 14.78 -9.86 -5.23
N PHE A 383 14.73 -8.96 -6.22
CA PHE A 383 15.76 -7.94 -6.46
C PHE A 383 15.87 -6.97 -5.26
N ALA A 384 14.76 -6.43 -4.79
CA ALA A 384 14.72 -5.47 -3.68
C ALA A 384 15.12 -6.07 -2.30
N ARG A 385 15.17 -7.40 -2.17
CA ARG A 385 15.55 -8.11 -0.93
C ARG A 385 16.96 -8.68 -0.96
N GLU A 386 17.64 -8.66 -2.12
CA GLU A 386 18.97 -9.25 -2.25
C GLU A 386 20.01 -8.44 -1.46
N ARG A 387 20.85 -9.12 -0.70
CA ARG A 387 21.94 -8.52 0.07
C ARG A 387 23.20 -9.41 0.16
N TYR A 388 23.09 -10.70 -0.21
CA TYR A 388 24.16 -11.67 -0.05
C TYR A 388 25.05 -11.76 -1.30
N ASN A 389 24.44 -11.72 -2.47
CA ASN A 389 25.11 -11.91 -3.75
C ASN A 389 25.39 -10.61 -4.51
N VAL A 390 25.17 -9.46 -3.85
CA VAL A 390 25.39 -8.13 -4.43
C VAL A 390 26.53 -7.42 -3.69
N PRO A 391 27.43 -6.71 -4.40
CA PRO A 391 28.45 -5.88 -3.78
C PRO A 391 27.82 -4.78 -2.90
N GLY A 392 28.38 -4.55 -1.73
CA GLY A 392 27.83 -3.52 -0.80
C GLY A 392 26.75 -4.02 0.16
N GLY A 393 26.23 -5.23 -0.02
CA GLY A 393 25.34 -5.89 0.92
C GLY A 393 24.08 -5.07 1.23
N ASP A 394 23.87 -4.72 2.50
CA ASP A 394 22.66 -4.01 2.96
C ASP A 394 22.52 -2.60 2.38
N ASN A 395 23.63 -1.89 2.17
CA ASN A 395 23.61 -0.56 1.54
C ASN A 395 23.16 -0.64 0.07
N GLN A 396 23.60 -1.69 -0.68
CA GLN A 396 23.14 -1.90 -2.04
C GLN A 396 21.67 -2.29 -2.08
N ARG A 397 21.18 -3.10 -1.13
CA ARG A 397 19.76 -3.41 -1.01
C ARG A 397 18.90 -2.15 -0.92
N GLY A 398 19.33 -1.14 -0.13
CA GLY A 398 18.63 0.15 -0.06
C GLY A 398 18.56 0.88 -1.42
N LYS A 399 19.64 0.85 -2.20
CA LYS A 399 19.66 1.39 -3.56
C LYS A 399 18.75 0.59 -4.51
N ASP A 400 18.78 -0.73 -4.43
CA ASP A 400 17.96 -1.60 -5.26
C ASP A 400 16.46 -1.42 -4.95
N GLN A 401 16.10 -1.20 -3.68
CA GLN A 401 14.74 -0.82 -3.27
C GLN A 401 14.32 0.51 -3.90
N MET A 402 15.19 1.52 -3.87
CA MET A 402 14.92 2.80 -4.53
C MET A 402 14.76 2.65 -6.03
N ALA A 403 15.58 1.82 -6.69
CA ALA A 403 15.48 1.55 -8.12
C ALA A 403 14.11 0.98 -8.50
N VAL A 404 13.58 0.04 -7.71
CA VAL A 404 12.23 -0.50 -7.89
C VAL A 404 11.17 0.58 -7.69
N ILE A 405 11.24 1.34 -6.60
CA ILE A 405 10.27 2.42 -6.30
C ILE A 405 10.30 3.48 -7.39
N GLN A 406 11.47 3.91 -7.86
CA GLN A 406 11.62 4.87 -8.94
C GLN A 406 11.00 4.34 -10.26
N ALA A 407 11.25 3.07 -10.60
CA ALA A 407 10.66 2.44 -11.79
C ALA A 407 9.13 2.37 -11.69
N MET A 408 8.59 2.08 -10.50
CA MET A 408 7.16 2.10 -10.24
C MET A 408 6.58 3.52 -10.42
N PHE A 409 7.19 4.55 -9.84
CA PHE A 409 6.73 5.94 -10.01
C PHE A 409 6.74 6.36 -11.47
N LYS A 410 7.86 6.14 -12.20
CA LYS A 410 7.96 6.43 -13.63
C LYS A 410 6.82 5.78 -14.43
N LYS A 411 6.43 4.57 -14.07
CA LYS A 411 5.35 3.84 -14.75
C LYS A 411 3.97 4.31 -14.32
N MET A 412 3.74 4.57 -13.02
CA MET A 412 2.44 5.01 -12.49
C MET A 412 1.94 6.33 -13.10
N ILE A 413 2.83 7.26 -13.40
CA ILE A 413 2.48 8.57 -13.98
C ILE A 413 2.15 8.51 -15.47
N THR A 414 2.29 7.36 -16.14
CA THR A 414 1.97 7.23 -17.56
C THR A 414 0.45 7.24 -17.79
N PRO A 415 -0.04 7.76 -18.93
CA PRO A 415 -1.47 7.78 -19.24
C PRO A 415 -2.14 6.40 -19.19
N GLU A 416 -1.41 5.34 -19.55
CA GLU A 416 -1.89 3.97 -19.47
C GLU A 416 -2.23 3.56 -18.03
N MET A 417 -1.34 3.89 -17.08
CA MET A 417 -1.52 3.53 -15.67
C MET A 417 -2.59 4.39 -14.99
N LEU A 418 -2.72 5.66 -15.36
CA LEU A 418 -3.80 6.52 -14.84
C LEU A 418 -5.20 5.95 -15.17
N VAL A 419 -5.37 5.33 -16.34
CA VAL A 419 -6.62 4.62 -16.69
C VAL A 419 -6.82 3.35 -15.84
N LYS A 420 -5.72 2.69 -15.42
CA LYS A 420 -5.75 1.50 -14.58
C LYS A 420 -5.78 1.80 -13.08
N ALA A 421 -5.57 3.07 -12.67
CA ALA A 421 -5.49 3.47 -11.26
C ALA A 421 -6.67 2.96 -10.41
N PRO A 422 -7.94 3.04 -10.85
CA PRO A 422 -9.06 2.48 -10.11
C PRO A 422 -8.90 1.00 -9.75
N LYS A 423 -8.46 0.20 -10.73
CA LYS A 423 -8.25 -1.24 -10.52
C LYS A 423 -7.07 -1.49 -9.57
N MET A 424 -5.97 -0.76 -9.74
CA MET A 424 -4.79 -0.90 -8.88
C MET A 424 -5.15 -0.61 -7.42
N ILE A 425 -5.85 0.50 -7.16
CA ILE A 425 -6.29 0.88 -5.83
C ILE A 425 -7.18 -0.22 -5.21
N SER A 426 -8.17 -0.73 -5.96
CA SER A 426 -9.06 -1.79 -5.49
C SER A 426 -8.33 -3.10 -5.14
N GLU A 427 -7.32 -3.47 -5.91
CA GLU A 427 -6.59 -4.74 -5.70
C GLU A 427 -5.59 -4.68 -4.54
N VAL A 428 -5.09 -3.48 -4.20
CA VAL A 428 -4.09 -3.31 -3.13
C VAL A 428 -4.69 -2.83 -1.81
N SER A 429 -5.99 -2.55 -1.75
CA SER A 429 -6.67 -1.93 -0.61
C SER A 429 -6.41 -2.59 0.74
N ASN A 430 -6.26 -3.92 0.77
CA ASN A 430 -5.98 -4.67 2.01
C ASN A 430 -4.49 -4.76 2.38
N SER A 431 -3.59 -4.29 1.52
CA SER A 431 -2.15 -4.44 1.68
C SER A 431 -1.38 -3.12 1.58
N VAL A 432 -2.08 -2.00 1.49
CA VAL A 432 -1.56 -0.62 1.50
C VAL A 432 -2.35 0.18 2.54
N GLU A 433 -1.66 1.02 3.28
CA GLU A 433 -2.24 1.96 4.25
C GLU A 433 -1.68 3.35 3.98
N THR A 434 -2.51 4.39 4.03
CA THR A 434 -2.09 5.80 3.87
C THR A 434 -3.04 6.73 4.62
N ASN A 435 -2.53 7.87 5.11
CA ASN A 435 -3.35 8.96 5.65
C ASN A 435 -3.78 9.98 4.59
N MET A 436 -3.41 9.77 3.32
CA MET A 436 -3.87 10.62 2.23
C MET A 436 -5.35 10.35 1.97
N SER A 437 -6.17 11.41 1.99
CA SER A 437 -7.60 11.27 1.74
C SER A 437 -7.90 10.87 0.29
N MET A 438 -9.08 10.26 0.08
CA MET A 438 -9.58 9.97 -1.27
C MET A 438 -9.54 11.21 -2.17
N GLU A 439 -9.95 12.37 -1.64
CA GLU A 439 -9.98 13.62 -2.40
C GLU A 439 -8.57 14.05 -2.86
N GLN A 440 -7.56 13.90 -2.00
CA GLN A 440 -6.18 14.22 -2.34
C GLN A 440 -5.62 13.26 -3.40
N ILE A 441 -5.87 11.95 -3.28
CA ILE A 441 -5.51 10.95 -4.30
C ILE A 441 -6.17 11.29 -5.65
N GLN A 442 -7.45 11.63 -5.65
CA GLN A 442 -8.18 12.05 -6.84
C GLN A 442 -7.57 13.30 -7.47
N ARG A 443 -7.23 14.32 -6.66
CA ARG A 443 -6.61 15.57 -7.12
C ARG A 443 -5.25 15.33 -7.77
N LEU A 444 -4.42 14.43 -7.24
CA LEU A 444 -3.13 14.05 -7.86
C LEU A 444 -3.36 13.42 -9.25
N ILE A 445 -4.27 12.45 -9.34
CA ILE A 445 -4.61 11.79 -10.60
C ILE A 445 -5.17 12.80 -11.61
N GLN A 446 -6.11 13.67 -11.19
CA GLN A 446 -6.67 14.72 -12.04
C GLN A 446 -5.60 15.70 -12.52
N SER A 447 -4.70 16.13 -11.63
CA SER A 447 -3.62 17.05 -11.98
C SER A 447 -2.72 16.46 -13.08
N GLN A 448 -2.38 15.18 -12.97
CA GLN A 448 -1.57 14.51 -13.99
C GLN A 448 -2.32 14.33 -15.32
N ILE A 449 -3.62 14.03 -15.29
CA ILE A 449 -4.46 13.94 -16.51
C ILE A 449 -4.61 15.32 -17.19
N ASP A 450 -4.79 16.38 -16.40
CA ASP A 450 -5.05 17.73 -16.92
C ASP A 450 -3.80 18.41 -17.47
N ASN A 451 -2.71 18.32 -16.73
CA ASN A 451 -1.50 19.07 -17.01
C ASN A 451 -0.47 18.23 -17.78
N GLY A 452 -0.56 16.90 -17.69
CA GLY A 452 0.38 15.97 -18.34
C GLY A 452 1.84 16.26 -17.97
N GLY A 453 2.74 15.95 -18.88
CA GLY A 453 4.17 16.28 -18.81
C GLY A 453 4.99 15.21 -18.08
N GLU A 454 6.31 15.32 -18.30
CA GLU A 454 7.27 14.41 -17.70
C GLU A 454 7.67 14.90 -16.31
N TRP A 455 7.88 13.97 -15.41
CA TRP A 455 8.39 14.22 -14.06
C TRP A 455 9.89 13.95 -14.02
N THR A 456 10.60 14.84 -13.37
CA THR A 456 12.00 14.61 -13.01
C THR A 456 12.02 13.86 -11.68
N ILE A 457 12.44 12.59 -11.71
CA ILE A 457 12.55 11.76 -10.51
C ILE A 457 14.03 11.51 -10.24
N LYS A 458 14.52 12.00 -9.11
CA LYS A 458 15.87 11.81 -8.62
C LYS A 458 15.86 11.01 -7.34
N SER A 459 16.95 10.33 -7.04
CA SER A 459 17.09 9.55 -5.80
C SER A 459 18.44 9.80 -5.14
N VAL A 460 18.43 9.83 -3.81
CA VAL A 460 19.61 9.97 -2.97
C VAL A 460 19.49 9.00 -1.79
N ALA A 461 20.63 8.53 -1.29
CA ALA A 461 20.67 7.72 -0.07
C ALA A 461 21.48 8.45 1.00
N ALA A 462 20.98 8.45 2.23
CA ALA A 462 21.72 8.97 3.36
C ALA A 462 22.87 8.01 3.71
N GLU A 463 24.04 8.57 4.00
CA GLU A 463 25.24 7.83 4.33
C GLU A 463 25.49 7.83 5.84
N GLY A 464 26.21 6.81 6.32
CA GLY A 464 26.61 6.70 7.71
C GLY A 464 27.70 5.67 7.91
N THR A 465 28.20 5.57 9.14
CA THR A 465 29.28 4.65 9.52
C THR A 465 28.75 3.57 10.43
N GLY A 466 29.06 2.30 10.11
CA GLY A 466 28.68 1.17 10.95
C GLY A 466 29.38 1.18 12.32
N ASP A 467 28.65 0.90 13.37
CA ASP A 467 29.13 0.80 14.75
C ASP A 467 28.31 -0.20 15.57
N GLN A 468 28.65 -0.39 16.84
CA GLN A 468 27.92 -1.20 17.81
C GLN A 468 27.45 -0.29 18.95
N ALA A 469 26.13 -0.25 19.20
CA ALA A 469 25.56 0.58 20.23
C ALA A 469 24.40 -0.08 20.99
N PHE A 470 24.14 0.40 22.20
CA PHE A 470 22.97 -0.02 22.97
C PHE A 470 21.73 0.70 22.45
N CYS A 471 20.76 -0.06 21.97
CA CYS A 471 19.48 0.44 21.52
C CYS A 471 18.48 0.53 22.67
N TYR A 472 17.54 1.48 22.58
CA TYR A 472 16.46 1.63 23.57
C TYR A 472 15.64 0.34 23.69
N SER A 473 15.28 -0.28 22.55
CA SER A 473 14.50 -1.52 22.49
C SER A 473 15.27 -2.78 22.88
N ALA A 474 16.62 -2.72 22.97
CA ALA A 474 17.49 -3.85 23.32
C ALA A 474 18.53 -3.41 24.38
N PRO A 475 18.10 -3.00 25.60
CA PRO A 475 19.00 -2.60 26.64
C PRO A 475 19.85 -3.82 27.09
N GLY A 476 21.15 -3.59 27.31
CA GLY A 476 22.06 -4.63 27.79
C GLY A 476 22.82 -5.41 26.71
N THR A 477 22.44 -5.29 25.45
CA THR A 477 23.16 -5.88 24.31
C THR A 477 23.46 -4.83 23.26
N ALA A 478 24.72 -4.71 22.85
CA ALA A 478 25.09 -3.83 21.75
C ALA A 478 24.66 -4.47 20.42
N LEU A 479 23.88 -3.73 19.62
CA LEU A 479 23.46 -4.13 18.28
C LEU A 479 24.28 -3.37 17.24
N TYR A 480 24.41 -3.95 16.04
CA TYR A 480 24.91 -3.20 14.90
C TYR A 480 23.98 -2.02 14.61
N VAL A 481 24.57 -0.84 14.43
CA VAL A 481 23.87 0.41 14.07
C VAL A 481 24.65 1.13 12.98
N THR A 482 24.01 2.05 12.30
CA THR A 482 24.67 2.99 11.39
C THR A 482 24.58 4.39 11.99
N ILE A 483 25.71 4.98 12.35
CA ILE A 483 25.76 6.36 12.83
C ILE A 483 25.59 7.28 11.63
N PRO A 484 24.55 8.15 11.58
CA PRO A 484 24.33 9.06 10.48
C PRO A 484 25.53 9.99 10.21
N ASP A 485 25.91 10.19 8.95
CA ASP A 485 26.83 11.24 8.56
C ASP A 485 26.07 12.57 8.50
N GLU A 486 26.41 13.49 9.40
CA GLU A 486 25.72 14.79 9.52
C GLU A 486 25.84 15.61 8.22
N THR A 487 26.95 15.48 7.48
CA THR A 487 27.15 16.17 6.19
C THR A 487 26.22 15.61 5.12
N SER A 488 26.10 14.28 5.03
CA SER A 488 25.16 13.62 4.14
C SER A 488 23.72 14.02 4.42
N VAL A 489 23.30 13.99 5.71
CA VAL A 489 21.96 14.41 6.14
C VAL A 489 21.69 15.87 5.78
N ALA A 490 22.62 16.78 6.09
CA ALA A 490 22.48 18.20 5.77
C ALA A 490 22.39 18.47 4.26
N ASN A 491 23.20 17.78 3.44
CA ASN A 491 23.14 17.90 1.99
C ASN A 491 21.81 17.43 1.41
N ILE A 492 21.26 16.33 1.94
CA ILE A 492 19.95 15.82 1.56
C ILE A 492 18.84 16.81 1.91
N LYS A 493 18.87 17.38 3.13
CA LYS A 493 17.94 18.45 3.51
C LYS A 493 17.95 19.60 2.50
N VAL A 494 19.12 20.06 2.10
CA VAL A 494 19.23 21.14 1.08
C VAL A 494 18.56 20.74 -0.24
N LEU A 495 18.63 19.48 -0.64
CA LEU A 495 17.95 19.00 -1.85
C LEU A 495 16.42 18.94 -1.66
N MET A 496 15.94 18.51 -0.49
CA MET A 496 14.51 18.53 -0.14
C MET A 496 13.98 19.97 -0.15
N ASP A 497 14.67 20.90 0.52
CA ASP A 497 14.33 22.33 0.56
C ASP A 497 14.25 22.93 -0.86
N LYS A 498 15.14 22.54 -1.77
CA LYS A 498 15.09 22.99 -3.18
C LYS A 498 13.81 22.54 -3.87
N VAL A 499 13.42 21.27 -3.72
CA VAL A 499 12.19 20.76 -4.31
C VAL A 499 10.98 21.49 -3.72
N GLU A 500 10.92 21.68 -2.41
CA GLU A 500 9.84 22.39 -1.73
C GLU A 500 9.73 23.85 -2.17
N ASN A 501 10.86 24.52 -2.35
CA ASN A 501 10.91 25.92 -2.82
C ASN A 501 10.72 26.06 -4.34
N GLY A 502 10.50 24.98 -5.08
CA GLY A 502 10.31 25.00 -6.53
C GLY A 502 11.60 25.24 -7.32
N GLU A 503 12.77 25.10 -6.69
CA GLU A 503 14.06 25.15 -7.36
C GLU A 503 14.35 23.83 -8.09
N MET A 504 15.00 23.91 -9.26
CA MET A 504 15.36 22.69 -9.99
C MET A 504 16.50 21.96 -9.29
N LEU A 505 16.34 20.66 -9.12
CA LEU A 505 17.43 19.81 -8.63
C LEU A 505 18.65 19.91 -9.55
N PRO A 506 19.87 19.98 -8.99
CA PRO A 506 21.09 19.99 -9.77
C PRO A 506 21.14 18.82 -10.76
N SER A 507 21.73 19.06 -11.96
CA SER A 507 21.86 18.01 -12.99
C SER A 507 22.75 16.85 -12.53
N ASP A 508 23.70 17.14 -11.66
CA ASP A 508 24.63 16.22 -10.99
C ASP A 508 24.08 15.60 -9.71
N THR A 509 22.82 15.91 -9.32
CA THR A 509 22.14 15.14 -8.27
C THR A 509 22.14 13.67 -8.71
N PRO A 510 22.73 12.75 -7.92
CA PRO A 510 22.93 11.38 -8.37
C PRO A 510 21.60 10.76 -8.82
N ASN A 511 21.60 10.17 -9.99
CA ASN A 511 20.73 9.03 -10.25
C ASN A 511 21.40 7.87 -9.53
N GLU A 512 20.68 7.02 -8.89
CA GLU A 512 21.01 5.79 -8.15
C GLU A 512 22.44 5.22 -8.21
N THR A 513 23.29 5.59 -9.17
CA THR A 513 24.58 4.97 -9.44
C THR A 513 25.77 5.60 -8.73
N GLY A 514 25.61 6.66 -7.94
CA GLY A 514 26.74 7.26 -7.18
C GLY A 514 27.92 7.78 -8.01
N GLU A 515 27.83 7.74 -9.32
CA GLU A 515 28.86 8.35 -10.18
C GLU A 515 28.48 9.81 -10.46
N ALA A 516 29.29 10.73 -9.94
CA ALA A 516 29.32 12.09 -10.43
C ALA A 516 29.62 12.03 -11.92
N VAL A 517 28.75 12.58 -12.75
CA VAL A 517 29.03 12.77 -14.16
C VAL A 517 30.13 13.83 -14.24
N GLU A 518 31.35 13.45 -14.69
CA GLU A 518 32.45 14.36 -15.01
C GLU A 518 32.06 15.38 -16.11
#